data_d2aa6138a0d0029695f5d8487291ea94
#
_entry.id   d2aa6138a0d0029695f5d8487291ea94
#
_cell.length_a   1.000
_cell.length_b   1.000
_cell.length_c   1.000
_cell.angle_alpha   90.00
_cell.angle_beta   90.00
_cell.angle_gamma   90.00
#
_symmetry.space_group_name_H-M   'P 1'
#
loop_
_entity.id
_entity.type
_entity.pdbx_description
1 polymer ?
#
loop_
_entity_poly.entity_id
_entity_poly.type
_entity_poly.pdbx_seq_one_letter_code
_entity_poly.pdbx_strand_id
1 'polypeptide(L)'
;MIFWIGLALFVVISILLERLIPIQYKRFVPILVISVLTFFGLFRYEIGADYDWYVVLFNTVKLDDLYPEQSFLYLVEVLRYFNFSYQMLFIAYELPIMLILWNAIRYYTKDTETQILIIALFFCLQYSFSLNGIR
;
A
#
# COMPACT_ATOMS: atom_id res chain seq x y z
N MET A 1 -11.32 -10.62 9.54
CA MET A 1 -11.34 -10.14 10.94
C MET A 1 -9.95 -10.17 11.59
N ILE A 2 -9.23 -11.28 11.57
CA ILE A 2 -7.89 -11.43 12.21
C ILE A 2 -6.88 -10.39 11.71
N PHE A 3 -6.86 -10.09 10.41
CA PHE A 3 -5.98 -9.08 9.82
C PHE A 3 -6.15 -7.67 10.44
N TRP A 4 -7.41 -7.24 10.62
CA TRP A 4 -7.72 -5.91 11.19
C TRP A 4 -7.32 -5.80 12.66
N ILE A 5 -7.49 -6.89 13.42
CA ILE A 5 -7.04 -6.95 14.82
C ILE A 5 -5.51 -6.88 14.87
N GLY A 6 -4.82 -7.62 14.00
CA GLY A 6 -3.36 -7.59 13.88
C GLY A 6 -2.83 -6.19 13.53
N LEU A 7 -3.47 -5.52 12.58
CA LEU A 7 -3.15 -4.15 12.18
C LEU A 7 -3.33 -3.16 13.34
N ALA A 8 -4.48 -3.23 14.03
CA ALA A 8 -4.76 -2.38 15.18
C ALA A 8 -3.72 -2.58 16.29
N LEU A 9 -3.40 -3.83 16.62
CA LEU A 9 -2.35 -4.16 17.60
C LEU A 9 -1.00 -3.63 17.17
N PHE A 10 -0.62 -3.79 15.91
CA PHE A 10 0.64 -3.27 15.38
C PHE A 10 0.75 -1.74 15.54
N VAL A 11 -0.33 -1.00 15.23
CA VAL A 11 -0.38 0.46 15.40
C VAL A 11 -0.27 0.85 16.87
N VAL A 12 -1.01 0.18 17.76
CA VAL A 12 -0.94 0.45 19.21
C VAL A 12 0.46 0.18 19.74
N ILE A 13 1.07 -0.95 19.37
CA ILE A 13 2.45 -1.29 19.77
C ILE A 13 3.43 -0.24 19.24
N SER A 14 3.25 0.23 18.01
CA SER A 14 4.12 1.25 17.42
C SER A 14 4.05 2.59 18.16
N ILE A 15 2.86 3.02 18.59
CA ILE A 15 2.68 4.23 19.41
C ILE A 15 3.31 4.05 20.81
N LEU A 16 3.15 2.88 21.43
CA LEU A 16 3.78 2.59 22.70
C LEU A 16 5.31 2.57 22.60
N LEU A 17 5.85 1.96 21.56
CA LEU A 17 7.28 1.98 21.27
C LEU A 17 7.81 3.41 21.07
N GLU A 18 7.06 4.24 20.34
CA GLU A 18 7.44 5.64 20.13
C GLU A 18 7.58 6.40 21.45
N ARG A 19 6.71 6.13 22.44
CA ARG A 19 6.80 6.74 23.78
C ARG A 19 7.98 6.26 24.63
N LEU A 20 8.39 5.01 24.43
CA LEU A 20 9.48 4.39 25.20
C LEU A 20 10.87 4.70 24.62
N ILE A 21 10.96 5.00 23.33
CA ILE A 21 12.23 5.22 22.64
C ILE A 21 12.77 6.63 22.91
N PRO A 22 14.10 6.81 23.09
CA PRO A 22 14.72 8.11 23.20
C PRO A 22 14.40 9.02 22.02
N ILE A 23 14.25 10.34 22.27
CA ILE A 23 13.77 11.34 21.31
C ILE A 23 14.54 11.33 19.97
N GLN A 24 15.83 11.03 20.01
CA GLN A 24 16.69 10.94 18.83
C GLN A 24 16.30 9.84 17.84
N TYR A 25 15.62 8.79 18.31
CA TYR A 25 15.21 7.64 17.51
C TYR A 25 13.73 7.63 17.14
N LYS A 26 12.91 8.50 17.73
CA LYS A 26 11.45 8.56 17.50
C LYS A 26 11.10 8.67 16.02
N ARG A 27 11.85 9.44 15.25
CA ARG A 27 11.66 9.64 13.81
C ARG A 27 11.71 8.34 12.97
N PHE A 28 12.31 7.29 13.51
CA PHE A 28 12.41 6.00 12.79
C PHE A 28 11.14 5.16 12.94
N VAL A 29 10.32 5.41 13.96
CA VAL A 29 9.11 4.60 14.20
C VAL A 29 8.08 4.76 13.07
N PRO A 30 7.67 5.97 12.64
CA PRO A 30 6.74 6.09 11.51
C PRO A 30 7.34 5.61 10.18
N ILE A 31 8.67 5.67 9.99
CA ILE A 31 9.35 5.06 8.83
C ILE A 31 9.18 3.55 8.86
N LEU A 32 9.39 2.92 10.03
CA LEU A 32 9.18 1.49 10.20
C LEU A 32 7.73 1.10 9.92
N VAL A 33 6.79 1.86 10.46
CA VAL A 33 5.34 1.61 10.28
C VAL A 33 4.97 1.67 8.80
N ILE A 34 5.32 2.74 8.09
CA ILE A 34 4.99 2.85 6.66
C ILE A 34 5.70 1.76 5.84
N SER A 35 6.94 1.40 6.17
CA SER A 35 7.69 0.35 5.47
C SER A 35 7.04 -1.02 5.64
N VAL A 36 6.63 -1.38 6.86
CA VAL A 36 5.94 -2.65 7.15
C VAL A 36 4.59 -2.70 6.44
N LEU A 37 3.79 -1.64 6.51
CA LEU A 37 2.49 -1.59 5.85
C LEU A 37 2.62 -1.61 4.32
N THR A 38 3.59 -0.88 3.76
CA THR A 38 3.91 -0.94 2.33
C THR A 38 4.30 -2.35 1.92
N PHE A 39 5.15 -3.02 2.70
CA PHE A 39 5.54 -4.41 2.42
C PHE A 39 4.32 -5.33 2.33
N PHE A 40 3.38 -5.24 3.27
CA PHE A 40 2.13 -6.00 3.20
C PHE A 40 1.27 -5.65 1.97
N GLY A 41 1.25 -4.39 1.56
CA GLY A 41 0.57 -3.95 0.35
C GLY A 41 1.20 -4.51 -0.93
N LEU A 42 2.53 -4.51 -1.02
CA LEU A 42 3.28 -4.98 -2.19
C LEU A 42 3.17 -6.50 -2.39
N PHE A 43 3.20 -7.27 -1.31
CA PHE A 43 3.21 -8.73 -1.34
C PHE A 43 1.85 -9.34 -0.99
N ARG A 44 0.77 -8.56 -1.18
CA ARG A 44 -0.58 -9.12 -1.00
C ARG A 44 -0.81 -10.27 -1.98
N TYR A 45 -1.24 -11.40 -1.44
CA TYR A 45 -1.64 -12.56 -2.20
C TYR A 45 -3.08 -12.90 -1.82
N GLU A 46 -3.97 -13.00 -2.82
CA GLU A 46 -5.40 -13.27 -2.62
C GLU A 46 -6.11 -12.34 -1.62
N ILE A 47 -5.56 -11.12 -1.43
CA ILE A 47 -6.15 -10.11 -0.53
C ILE A 47 -6.79 -8.99 -1.37
N GLY A 48 -8.09 -8.82 -1.22
CA GLY A 48 -8.89 -7.83 -1.93
C GLY A 48 -9.76 -8.45 -3.02
N ALA A 49 -10.97 -7.92 -3.17
CA ALA A 49 -11.96 -8.41 -4.13
C ALA A 49 -11.47 -8.33 -5.60
N ASP A 50 -10.54 -7.42 -5.87
CA ASP A 50 -10.06 -7.13 -7.21
C ASP A 50 -8.77 -7.88 -7.56
N TYR A 51 -8.19 -8.65 -6.64
CA TYR A 51 -6.92 -9.33 -6.86
C TYR A 51 -6.96 -10.24 -8.09
N ASP A 52 -7.92 -11.17 -8.12
CA ASP A 52 -8.08 -12.12 -9.23
C ASP A 52 -8.34 -11.41 -10.55
N TRP A 53 -9.11 -10.30 -10.50
CA TRP A 53 -9.39 -9.49 -11.67
C TRP A 53 -8.11 -8.87 -12.26
N TYR A 54 -7.25 -8.29 -11.45
CA TYR A 54 -5.96 -7.75 -11.91
C TYR A 54 -5.02 -8.83 -12.46
N VAL A 55 -5.02 -10.03 -11.88
CA VAL A 55 -4.25 -11.17 -12.40
C VAL A 55 -4.77 -11.60 -13.77
N VAL A 56 -6.09 -11.68 -13.93
CA VAL A 56 -6.72 -12.00 -15.22
C VAL A 56 -6.40 -10.92 -16.25
N LEU A 57 -6.59 -9.65 -15.91
CA LEU A 57 -6.27 -8.53 -16.80
C LEU A 57 -4.80 -8.54 -17.21
N PHE A 58 -3.89 -8.72 -16.24
CA PHE A 58 -2.45 -8.80 -16.55
C PHE A 58 -2.13 -9.87 -17.60
N ASN A 59 -2.85 -10.98 -17.64
CA ASN A 59 -2.58 -12.07 -18.57
C ASN A 59 -3.32 -11.97 -19.91
N THR A 60 -4.47 -11.28 -19.96
CA THR A 60 -5.38 -11.32 -21.12
C THR A 60 -5.47 -10.02 -21.91
N VAL A 61 -5.28 -8.86 -21.24
CA VAL A 61 -5.51 -7.54 -21.85
C VAL A 61 -4.51 -7.23 -22.97
N LYS A 62 -4.96 -6.48 -24.00
CA LYS A 62 -4.15 -5.99 -25.12
C LYS A 62 -4.23 -4.47 -25.23
N LEU A 63 -3.23 -3.85 -25.85
CA LEU A 63 -3.19 -2.39 -26.03
C LEU A 63 -4.38 -1.81 -26.80
N ASP A 64 -5.01 -2.61 -27.65
CA ASP A 64 -6.15 -2.20 -28.46
C ASP A 64 -7.50 -2.32 -27.72
N ASP A 65 -7.49 -2.84 -26.49
CA ASP A 65 -8.71 -2.96 -25.69
C ASP A 65 -9.20 -1.59 -25.26
N LEU A 66 -10.51 -1.38 -25.32
CA LEU A 66 -11.15 -0.12 -24.88
C LEU A 66 -11.23 0.03 -23.37
N TYR A 67 -11.09 -1.04 -22.66
CA TYR A 67 -11.11 -1.16 -21.20
C TYR A 67 -10.09 -2.21 -20.77
N PRO A 68 -9.28 -2.00 -19.77
CA PRO A 68 -9.20 -0.87 -18.83
C PRO A 68 -8.48 0.38 -19.38
N GLU A 69 -8.21 1.36 -18.51
CA GLU A 69 -7.58 2.63 -18.88
C GLU A 69 -6.25 2.46 -19.63
N GLN A 70 -5.95 3.34 -20.57
CA GLN A 70 -4.75 3.28 -21.42
C GLN A 70 -3.44 3.25 -20.61
N SER A 71 -3.36 4.00 -19.51
CA SER A 71 -2.19 4.01 -18.62
C SER A 71 -1.91 2.63 -18.01
N PHE A 72 -2.97 1.90 -17.66
CA PHE A 72 -2.86 0.53 -17.17
C PHE A 72 -2.37 -0.42 -18.26
N LEU A 73 -2.93 -0.30 -19.48
CA LEU A 73 -2.53 -1.14 -20.61
C LEU A 73 -1.05 -0.97 -20.95
N TYR A 74 -0.57 0.28 -21.03
CA TYR A 74 0.86 0.55 -21.25
C TYR A 74 1.74 -0.03 -20.15
N LEU A 75 1.35 0.09 -18.89
CA LEU A 75 2.11 -0.47 -17.77
C LEU A 75 2.18 -2.00 -17.87
N VAL A 76 1.05 -2.66 -18.14
CA VAL A 76 1.00 -4.13 -18.31
C VAL A 76 1.91 -4.57 -19.46
N GLU A 77 1.87 -3.87 -20.59
CA GLU A 77 2.70 -4.19 -21.76
C GLU A 77 4.21 -4.06 -21.46
N VAL A 78 4.58 -2.96 -20.78
CA VAL A 78 5.97 -2.76 -20.35
C VAL A 78 6.42 -3.87 -19.40
N LEU A 79 5.60 -4.24 -18.43
CA LEU A 79 5.94 -5.30 -17.48
C LEU A 79 6.08 -6.66 -18.17
N ARG A 80 5.20 -6.97 -19.13
CA ARG A 80 5.29 -8.20 -19.94
C ARG A 80 6.54 -8.22 -20.83
N TYR A 81 6.87 -7.08 -21.44
CA TYR A 81 8.07 -6.97 -22.28
C TYR A 81 9.33 -7.35 -21.50
N PHE A 82 9.42 -6.96 -20.23
CA PHE A 82 10.54 -7.34 -19.35
C PHE A 82 10.36 -8.70 -18.66
N ASN A 83 9.34 -9.49 -19.01
CA ASN A 83 9.00 -10.77 -18.38
C ASN A 83 8.79 -10.69 -16.85
N PHE A 84 8.27 -9.57 -16.36
CA PHE A 84 7.91 -9.42 -14.97
C PHE A 84 6.60 -10.15 -14.65
N SER A 85 6.45 -10.59 -13.40
CA SER A 85 5.20 -11.19 -12.92
C SER A 85 4.13 -10.11 -12.65
N TYR A 86 2.88 -10.53 -12.57
CA TYR A 86 1.75 -9.66 -12.20
C TYR A 86 1.95 -8.93 -10.85
N GLN A 87 2.76 -9.48 -9.94
CA GLN A 87 3.09 -8.82 -8.68
C GLN A 87 3.78 -7.47 -8.87
N MET A 88 4.55 -7.31 -9.95
CA MET A 88 5.17 -6.02 -10.28
C MET A 88 4.15 -4.94 -10.60
N LEU A 89 2.93 -5.30 -11.02
CA LEU A 89 1.84 -4.37 -11.21
C LEU A 89 1.45 -3.71 -9.88
N PHE A 90 1.28 -4.51 -8.82
CA PHE A 90 0.96 -3.99 -7.49
C PHE A 90 2.09 -3.12 -6.94
N ILE A 91 3.34 -3.52 -7.16
CA ILE A 91 4.52 -2.72 -6.77
C ILE A 91 4.53 -1.37 -7.50
N ALA A 92 4.26 -1.37 -8.80
CA ALA A 92 4.28 -0.16 -9.63
C ALA A 92 3.21 0.86 -9.21
N TYR A 93 2.07 0.42 -8.68
CA TYR A 93 1.04 1.32 -8.16
C TYR A 93 1.25 1.71 -6.69
N GLU A 94 1.50 0.74 -5.83
CA GLU A 94 1.56 0.93 -4.39
C GLU A 94 2.76 1.78 -3.95
N LEU A 95 3.94 1.50 -4.52
CA LEU A 95 5.17 2.14 -4.08
C LEU A 95 5.17 3.67 -4.32
N PRO A 96 4.78 4.20 -5.50
CA PRO A 96 4.64 5.64 -5.70
C PRO A 96 3.62 6.29 -4.76
N ILE A 97 2.48 5.63 -4.53
CA ILE A 97 1.44 6.14 -3.63
C ILE A 97 2.00 6.28 -2.22
N MET A 98 2.70 5.28 -1.71
CA MET A 98 3.29 5.31 -0.37
C MET A 98 4.42 6.34 -0.25
N LEU A 99 5.23 6.53 -1.29
CA LEU A 99 6.25 7.57 -1.32
C LEU A 99 5.65 8.98 -1.30
N ILE A 100 4.60 9.21 -2.09
CA ILE A 100 3.87 10.50 -2.10
C ILE A 100 3.22 10.74 -0.74
N LEU A 101 2.54 9.75 -0.19
CA LEU A 101 1.93 9.82 1.12
C LEU A 101 2.96 10.16 2.21
N TRP A 102 4.10 9.47 2.21
CA TRP A 102 5.17 9.74 3.17
C TRP A 102 5.69 11.18 3.09
N ASN A 103 5.93 11.68 1.87
CA ASN A 103 6.38 13.05 1.69
C ASN A 103 5.33 14.07 2.14
N ALA A 104 4.05 13.83 1.84
CA ALA A 104 2.95 14.68 2.30
C ALA A 104 2.86 14.70 3.83
N ILE A 105 2.90 13.54 4.49
CA ILE A 105 2.84 13.45 5.96
C ILE A 105 3.99 14.24 6.58
N ARG A 106 5.22 14.06 6.11
CA ARG A 106 6.39 14.79 6.62
C ARG A 106 6.32 16.29 6.42
N TYR A 107 5.65 16.74 5.37
CA TYR A 107 5.45 18.14 5.10
C TYR A 107 4.46 18.78 6.07
N TYR A 108 3.33 18.10 6.34
CA TYR A 108 2.23 18.65 7.15
C TYR A 108 2.37 18.42 8.64
N THR A 109 3.06 17.40 9.09
CA THR A 109 3.25 17.11 10.53
C THR A 109 4.66 16.66 10.87
N LYS A 110 5.15 17.18 12.00
CA LYS A 110 6.44 16.77 12.59
C LYS A 110 6.25 15.85 13.80
N ASP A 111 5.03 15.74 14.29
CA ASP A 111 4.68 14.89 15.41
C ASP A 111 4.61 13.43 14.96
N THR A 112 5.42 12.58 15.59
CA THR A 112 5.60 11.18 15.19
C THR A 112 4.38 10.31 15.50
N GLU A 113 3.66 10.57 16.59
CA GLU A 113 2.39 9.86 16.91
C GLU A 113 1.33 10.17 15.82
N THR A 114 1.18 11.45 15.47
CA THR A 114 0.25 11.88 14.41
C THR A 114 0.64 11.25 13.06
N GLN A 115 1.92 11.15 12.73
CA GLN A 115 2.38 10.48 11.50
C GLN A 115 1.94 9.01 11.47
N ILE A 116 2.13 8.27 12.57
CA ILE A 116 1.73 6.87 12.69
C ILE A 116 0.21 6.72 12.50
N LEU A 117 -0.58 7.58 13.14
CA LEU A 117 -2.04 7.55 13.02
C LEU A 117 -2.53 7.83 11.59
N ILE A 118 -1.94 8.81 10.89
CA ILE A 118 -2.29 9.13 9.50
C ILE A 118 -1.96 7.96 8.57
N ILE A 119 -0.78 7.35 8.73
CA ILE A 119 -0.36 6.17 7.95
C ILE A 119 -1.36 5.02 8.17
N ALA A 120 -1.69 4.74 9.43
CA ALA A 120 -2.62 3.67 9.78
C ALA A 120 -4.03 3.93 9.21
N LEU A 121 -4.53 5.15 9.33
CA LEU A 121 -5.83 5.55 8.80
C LEU A 121 -5.88 5.42 7.28
N PHE A 122 -4.85 5.92 6.58
CA PHE A 122 -4.76 5.79 5.13
C PHE A 122 -4.78 4.32 4.70
N PHE A 123 -3.98 3.47 5.37
CA PHE A 123 -3.93 2.06 5.08
C PHE A 123 -5.27 1.36 5.32
N CYS A 124 -5.95 1.68 6.44
CA CYS A 124 -7.29 1.17 6.72
C CYS A 124 -8.30 1.57 5.64
N LEU A 125 -8.28 2.83 5.19
CA LEU A 125 -9.17 3.32 4.15
C LEU A 125 -8.87 2.65 2.81
N GLN A 126 -7.63 2.59 2.39
CA GLN A 126 -7.21 1.97 1.14
C GLN A 126 -7.61 0.50 1.07
N TYR A 127 -7.37 -0.27 2.12
CA TYR A 127 -7.79 -1.67 2.18
C TYR A 127 -9.30 -1.84 2.30
N SER A 128 -10.00 -0.95 2.99
CA SER A 128 -11.47 -1.00 3.07
C SER A 128 -12.11 -0.75 1.71
N PHE A 129 -11.59 0.19 0.92
CA PHE A 129 -12.08 0.43 -0.44
C PHE A 129 -11.80 -0.75 -1.37
N SER A 130 -10.65 -1.37 -1.31
CA SER A 130 -10.31 -2.54 -2.12
C SER A 130 -11.14 -3.79 -1.74
N LEU A 131 -11.62 -3.87 -0.51
CA LEU A 131 -12.49 -4.96 -0.05
C LEU A 131 -13.98 -4.74 -0.35
N ASN A 132 -14.40 -3.48 -0.49
CA ASN A 132 -15.81 -3.13 -0.71
C ASN A 132 -16.12 -2.64 -2.14
N GLY A 133 -15.11 -2.41 -2.93
CA GLY A 133 -15.26 -1.89 -4.27
C GLY A 133 -15.54 -2.96 -5.29
N ILE A 134 -16.67 -3.61 -5.21
CA ILE A 134 -17.51 -4.12 -6.31
C ILE A 134 -18.55 -5.05 -5.66
N ARG A 135 -19.71 -4.49 -5.39
CA ARG A 135 -20.97 -5.22 -5.45
C ARG A 135 -21.76 -4.68 -6.62
#